data_2309979ca00e897bff0c3180827e575e
#
_entry.id   2309979ca00e897bff0c3180827e575e
#
_cell.length_a   1.000
_cell.length_b   1.000
_cell.length_c   1.000
_cell.angle_alpha   90.00
_cell.angle_beta   90.00
_cell.angle_gamma   90.00
#
_symmetry.space_group_name_H-M   'P 1'
#
loop_
_entity.id
_entity.type
_entity.pdbx_description
1 polymer ?
#
loop_
_entity_poly.entity_id
_entity_poly.type
_entity_poly.pdbx_seq_one_letter_code
_entity_poly.pdbx_strand_id
1 'polypeptide(L)'
;MKKITIAIDGYSSCGKSTMAKDLAREIGYIYIDSGAMYRAVTLYSLQKGFFSEKGIDTEALKTAMPDIHISFRLNPETQRPMTFLNDTNVEDAIRSMEVSSHVSPIAALGFVREALVKQQQEMGKAKGIVMDGRDIGTVVFPDAELKIFVTASAAIRAQRRYDELRSKGQEASYEKILENLSLIHISEPT
;
A
#
# COMPACT_ATOMS: atom_id res chain seq x y z
N MET A 1 -16.58 -2.01 23.52
CA MET A 1 -15.56 -0.95 23.31
C MET A 1 -15.94 -0.14 22.08
N LYS A 2 -15.81 1.20 22.11
CA LYS A 2 -16.10 2.03 20.92
C LYS A 2 -15.03 1.77 19.86
N LYS A 3 -15.44 1.44 18.62
CA LYS A 3 -14.50 1.26 17.52
C LYS A 3 -13.84 2.58 17.13
N ILE A 4 -12.56 2.55 16.82
CA ILE A 4 -11.76 3.71 16.40
C ILE A 4 -11.12 3.44 15.02
N THR A 5 -10.57 4.49 14.41
CA THR A 5 -9.69 4.41 13.25
C THR A 5 -8.25 4.56 13.70
N ILE A 6 -7.38 3.64 13.27
CA ILE A 6 -5.95 3.65 13.58
C ILE A 6 -5.18 3.87 12.28
N ALA A 7 -4.45 4.98 12.23
CA ALA A 7 -3.58 5.34 11.11
C ALA A 7 -2.13 5.03 11.47
N ILE A 8 -1.44 4.26 10.61
CA ILE A 8 -0.03 3.90 10.80
C ILE A 8 0.77 4.36 9.60
N ASP A 9 1.58 5.37 9.80
CA ASP A 9 2.45 5.92 8.78
C ASP A 9 3.91 5.53 9.00
N GLY A 10 4.72 5.66 7.98
CA GLY A 10 6.16 5.43 8.09
C GLY A 10 6.82 5.07 6.77
N TYR A 11 8.13 5.04 6.79
CA TYR A 11 8.97 4.79 5.63
C TYR A 11 8.88 3.35 5.11
N SER A 12 9.35 3.15 3.87
CA SER A 12 9.48 1.81 3.30
C SER A 12 10.38 0.92 4.16
N SER A 13 10.01 -0.36 4.32
CA SER A 13 10.77 -1.38 5.06
C SER A 13 11.01 -1.08 6.54
N CYS A 14 10.25 -0.15 7.15
CA CYS A 14 10.34 0.13 8.59
C CYS A 14 9.60 -0.88 9.48
N GLY A 15 8.78 -1.79 8.90
CA GLY A 15 8.02 -2.81 9.64
C GLY A 15 6.58 -2.43 9.94
N LYS A 16 6.08 -1.27 9.45
CA LYS A 16 4.73 -0.79 9.73
C LYS A 16 3.61 -1.77 9.33
N SER A 17 3.70 -2.41 8.17
CA SER A 17 2.66 -3.33 7.70
C SER A 17 2.56 -4.60 8.57
N THR A 18 3.70 -5.10 9.08
CA THR A 18 3.71 -6.22 10.04
C THR A 18 3.03 -5.81 11.33
N MET A 19 3.43 -4.66 11.89
CA MET A 19 2.83 -4.13 13.12
C MET A 19 1.33 -3.85 12.95
N ALA A 20 0.92 -3.28 11.83
CA ALA A 20 -0.47 -2.96 11.54
C ALA A 20 -1.35 -4.22 11.44
N LYS A 21 -0.84 -5.27 10.79
CA LYS A 21 -1.52 -6.58 10.68
C LYS A 21 -1.67 -7.24 12.05
N ASP A 22 -0.60 -7.28 12.83
CA ASP A 22 -0.63 -7.89 14.16
C ASP A 22 -1.57 -7.13 15.10
N LEU A 23 -1.50 -5.80 15.11
CA LEU A 23 -2.41 -4.97 15.89
C LEU A 23 -3.88 -5.21 15.48
N ALA A 24 -4.18 -5.18 14.18
CA ALA A 24 -5.55 -5.39 13.70
C ALA A 24 -6.09 -6.75 14.14
N ARG A 25 -5.29 -7.81 14.05
CA ARG A 25 -5.64 -9.17 14.49
C ARG A 25 -5.93 -9.21 16.00
N GLU A 26 -5.04 -8.62 16.81
CA GLU A 26 -5.19 -8.64 18.27
C GLU A 26 -6.45 -7.93 18.78
N ILE A 27 -6.85 -6.85 18.12
CA ILE A 27 -8.02 -6.05 18.54
C ILE A 27 -9.29 -6.35 17.73
N GLY A 28 -9.23 -7.31 16.78
CA GLY A 28 -10.36 -7.70 15.94
C GLY A 28 -10.79 -6.62 14.95
N TYR A 29 -9.85 -5.83 14.42
CA TYR A 29 -10.09 -4.79 13.43
C TYR A 29 -9.73 -5.29 12.03
N ILE A 30 -10.23 -4.60 11.01
CA ILE A 30 -9.88 -4.88 9.61
C ILE A 30 -8.56 -4.16 9.29
N TYR A 31 -7.59 -4.92 8.80
CA TYR A 31 -6.35 -4.33 8.27
C TYR A 31 -6.53 -3.91 6.82
N ILE A 32 -6.08 -2.71 6.48
CA ILE A 32 -6.11 -2.12 5.14
C ILE A 32 -4.69 -1.70 4.74
N ASP A 33 -4.19 -2.32 3.67
CA ASP A 33 -2.90 -1.99 3.05
C ASP A 33 -3.13 -0.94 1.95
N SER A 34 -2.81 0.33 2.23
CA SER A 34 -2.97 1.38 1.22
C SER A 34 -2.07 1.14 -0.01
N GLY A 35 -0.89 0.55 0.18
CA GLY A 35 0.00 0.19 -0.92
C GLY A 35 -0.59 -0.89 -1.83
N ALA A 36 -1.37 -1.83 -1.29
CA ALA A 36 -2.09 -2.83 -2.08
C ALA A 36 -3.13 -2.18 -3.01
N MET A 37 -3.71 -1.05 -2.62
CA MET A 37 -4.67 -0.32 -3.46
C MET A 37 -4.00 0.22 -4.74
N TYR A 38 -2.82 0.85 -4.62
CA TYR A 38 -2.06 1.29 -5.79
C TYR A 38 -1.64 0.12 -6.69
N ARG A 39 -1.28 -1.01 -6.09
CA ARG A 39 -0.95 -2.24 -6.82
C ARG A 39 -2.17 -2.83 -7.54
N ALA A 40 -3.36 -2.73 -6.96
CA ALA A 40 -4.59 -3.16 -7.62
C ALA A 40 -4.93 -2.30 -8.85
N VAL A 41 -4.75 -0.96 -8.75
CA VAL A 41 -4.87 -0.06 -9.93
C VAL A 41 -3.83 -0.41 -10.98
N THR A 42 -2.60 -0.72 -10.57
CA THR A 42 -1.53 -1.12 -11.48
C THR A 42 -1.88 -2.42 -12.21
N LEU A 43 -2.36 -3.43 -11.47
CA LEU A 43 -2.80 -4.70 -12.05
C LEU A 43 -3.93 -4.48 -13.07
N TYR A 44 -4.92 -3.67 -12.73
CA TYR A 44 -6.01 -3.31 -13.64
C TYR A 44 -5.46 -2.67 -14.92
N SER A 45 -4.54 -1.72 -14.78
CA SER A 45 -3.93 -1.02 -15.91
C SER A 45 -3.13 -1.96 -16.82
N LEU A 46 -2.41 -2.94 -16.25
CA LEU A 46 -1.71 -3.98 -16.99
C LEU A 46 -2.71 -4.88 -17.75
N GLN A 47 -3.75 -5.34 -17.08
CA GLN A 47 -4.79 -6.20 -17.68
C GLN A 47 -5.55 -5.50 -18.82
N LYS A 48 -5.70 -4.18 -18.75
CA LYS A 48 -6.35 -3.37 -19.80
C LYS A 48 -5.39 -2.89 -20.90
N GLY A 49 -4.09 -3.20 -20.79
CA GLY A 49 -3.11 -2.79 -21.78
C GLY A 49 -2.82 -1.29 -21.79
N PHE A 50 -2.98 -0.60 -20.65
CA PHE A 50 -2.71 0.84 -20.55
C PHE A 50 -1.23 1.17 -20.51
N PHE A 51 -0.35 0.19 -20.36
CA PHE A 51 1.10 0.37 -20.43
C PHE A 51 1.63 0.11 -21.86
N SER A 52 2.51 0.97 -22.31
CA SER A 52 3.21 0.87 -23.60
C SER A 52 4.67 1.29 -23.44
N GLU A 53 5.47 1.18 -24.50
CA GLU A 53 6.84 1.72 -24.54
C GLU A 53 6.92 3.22 -24.25
N LYS A 54 5.84 3.96 -24.49
CA LYS A 54 5.73 5.40 -24.23
C LYS A 54 5.31 5.73 -22.80
N GLY A 55 5.10 4.72 -21.96
CA GLY A 55 4.60 4.85 -20.61
C GLY A 55 3.12 4.46 -20.49
N ILE A 56 2.45 5.02 -19.48
CA ILE A 56 1.04 4.73 -19.19
C ILE A 56 0.10 5.67 -19.94
N ASP A 57 -1.00 5.11 -20.47
CA ASP A 57 -2.13 5.87 -21.00
C ASP A 57 -2.95 6.45 -19.82
N THR A 58 -2.62 7.68 -19.46
CA THR A 58 -3.24 8.37 -18.31
C THR A 58 -4.70 8.73 -18.54
N GLU A 59 -5.10 9.03 -19.79
CA GLU A 59 -6.49 9.36 -20.13
C GLU A 59 -7.39 8.12 -20.08
N ALA A 60 -6.93 6.99 -20.60
CA ALA A 60 -7.65 5.73 -20.50
C ALA A 60 -7.81 5.32 -19.03
N LEU A 61 -6.74 5.42 -18.23
CA LEU A 61 -6.82 5.10 -16.80
C LEU A 61 -7.76 6.06 -16.06
N LYS A 62 -7.69 7.36 -16.33
CA LYS A 62 -8.57 8.35 -15.68
C LYS A 62 -10.05 8.08 -15.98
N THR A 63 -10.35 7.68 -17.20
CA THR A 63 -11.72 7.29 -17.60
C THR A 63 -12.17 6.02 -16.90
N ALA A 64 -11.26 5.07 -16.66
CA ALA A 64 -11.57 3.80 -16.00
C ALA A 64 -11.63 3.87 -14.46
N MET A 65 -11.07 4.91 -13.83
CA MET A 65 -11.01 5.03 -12.37
C MET A 65 -12.35 4.86 -11.65
N PRO A 66 -13.48 5.37 -12.16
CA PRO A 66 -14.79 5.16 -11.53
C PRO A 66 -15.21 3.68 -11.43
N ASP A 67 -14.70 2.83 -12.31
CA ASP A 67 -15.02 1.39 -12.36
C ASP A 67 -14.04 0.53 -11.54
N ILE A 68 -13.05 1.16 -10.90
CA ILE A 68 -12.06 0.47 -10.08
C ILE A 68 -12.48 0.52 -8.62
N HIS A 69 -13.05 -0.59 -8.13
CA HIS A 69 -13.47 -0.75 -6.74
C HIS A 69 -12.55 -1.72 -6.02
N ILE A 70 -11.94 -1.24 -4.93
CA ILE A 70 -11.02 -2.04 -4.13
C ILE A 70 -11.63 -2.27 -2.76
N SER A 71 -11.60 -3.51 -2.30
CA SER A 71 -12.08 -3.89 -0.97
C SER A 71 -11.13 -4.87 -0.29
N PHE A 72 -11.25 -4.95 1.03
CA PHE A 72 -10.45 -5.85 1.87
C PHE A 72 -11.38 -6.77 2.66
N ARG A 73 -11.07 -8.05 2.68
CA ARG A 73 -11.83 -9.07 3.42
C ARG A 73 -10.85 -9.98 4.13
N LEU A 74 -11.25 -10.51 5.27
CA LEU A 74 -10.47 -11.56 5.95
C LEU A 74 -10.76 -12.91 5.31
N ASN A 75 -9.72 -13.69 5.06
CA ASN A 75 -9.88 -15.09 4.73
C ASN A 75 -10.51 -15.81 5.93
N PRO A 76 -11.63 -16.52 5.78
CA PRO A 76 -12.35 -17.11 6.89
C PRO A 76 -11.56 -18.21 7.62
N GLU A 77 -10.66 -18.90 6.92
CA GLU A 77 -9.87 -19.99 7.49
C GLU A 77 -8.57 -19.48 8.12
N THR A 78 -7.83 -18.62 7.42
CA THR A 78 -6.50 -18.17 7.86
C THR A 78 -6.50 -16.85 8.60
N GLN A 79 -7.65 -16.14 8.63
CA GLN A 79 -7.80 -14.78 9.18
C GLN A 79 -6.81 -13.76 8.57
N ARG A 80 -6.25 -14.06 7.41
CA ARG A 80 -5.35 -13.16 6.68
C ARG A 80 -6.17 -12.17 5.86
N PRO A 81 -5.77 -10.90 5.83
CA PRO A 81 -6.39 -9.91 4.95
C PRO A 81 -6.11 -10.25 3.49
N MET A 82 -7.13 -10.13 2.66
CA MET A 82 -7.08 -10.32 1.21
C MET A 82 -7.59 -9.08 0.51
N THR A 83 -6.94 -8.73 -0.59
CA THR A 83 -7.30 -7.58 -1.44
C THR A 83 -8.18 -8.05 -2.59
N PHE A 84 -9.27 -7.35 -2.81
CA PHE A 84 -10.20 -7.60 -3.92
C PHE A 84 -10.25 -6.39 -4.85
N LEU A 85 -10.22 -6.66 -6.15
CA LEU A 85 -10.44 -5.70 -7.23
C LEU A 85 -11.72 -6.09 -7.97
N ASN A 86 -12.73 -5.24 -7.95
CA ASN A 86 -14.04 -5.52 -8.56
C ASN A 86 -14.55 -6.93 -8.18
N ASP A 87 -14.54 -7.22 -6.86
CA ASP A 87 -14.93 -8.48 -6.24
C ASP A 87 -14.08 -9.72 -6.58
N THR A 88 -13.04 -9.57 -7.39
CA THR A 88 -12.08 -10.63 -7.67
C THR A 88 -10.92 -10.55 -6.68
N ASN A 89 -10.58 -11.69 -6.04
CA ASN A 89 -9.40 -11.77 -5.17
C ASN A 89 -8.13 -11.60 -6.01
N VAL A 90 -7.33 -10.60 -5.67
CA VAL A 90 -6.09 -10.25 -6.38
C VAL A 90 -4.86 -10.24 -5.47
N GLU A 91 -4.96 -10.76 -4.24
CA GLU A 91 -3.91 -10.66 -3.23
C GLU A 91 -2.55 -11.17 -3.74
N ASP A 92 -2.52 -12.31 -4.43
CA ASP A 92 -1.28 -12.85 -4.98
C ASP A 92 -0.84 -12.10 -6.25
N ALA A 93 -1.78 -11.79 -7.14
CA ALA A 93 -1.50 -11.13 -8.42
C ALA A 93 -0.87 -9.74 -8.22
N ILE A 94 -1.34 -8.97 -7.24
CA ILE A 94 -0.79 -7.64 -6.94
C ILE A 94 0.62 -7.68 -6.33
N ARG A 95 1.11 -8.86 -5.90
CA ARG A 95 2.46 -9.07 -5.35
C ARG A 95 3.47 -9.52 -6.41
N SER A 96 3.03 -9.71 -7.66
CA SER A 96 3.90 -10.12 -8.76
C SER A 96 5.02 -9.09 -9.04
N MET A 97 6.08 -9.56 -9.69
CA MET A 97 7.18 -8.70 -10.14
C MET A 97 6.72 -7.67 -11.16
N GLU A 98 5.84 -8.08 -12.06
CA GLU A 98 5.27 -7.21 -13.09
C GLU A 98 4.53 -6.02 -12.47
N VAL A 99 3.62 -6.26 -11.52
CA VAL A 99 2.94 -5.18 -10.79
C VAL A 99 3.96 -4.33 -10.01
N SER A 100 4.93 -4.97 -9.34
CA SER A 100 5.92 -4.26 -8.53
C SER A 100 6.78 -3.30 -9.34
N SER A 101 7.11 -3.64 -10.59
CA SER A 101 7.91 -2.79 -11.48
C SER A 101 7.12 -1.62 -12.09
N HIS A 102 5.78 -1.71 -12.11
CA HIS A 102 4.90 -0.71 -12.73
C HIS A 102 4.12 0.16 -11.73
N VAL A 103 4.24 -0.08 -10.42
CA VAL A 103 3.44 0.64 -9.43
C VAL A 103 3.85 2.09 -9.25
N SER A 104 5.13 2.43 -9.40
CA SER A 104 5.63 3.79 -9.16
C SER A 104 5.03 4.84 -10.10
N PRO A 105 4.95 4.63 -11.43
CA PRO A 105 4.25 5.54 -12.33
C PRO A 105 2.78 5.77 -11.96
N ILE A 106 2.06 4.72 -11.54
CA ILE A 106 0.67 4.81 -11.09
C ILE A 106 0.56 5.67 -9.83
N ALA A 107 1.43 5.43 -8.85
CA ALA A 107 1.42 6.15 -7.58
C ALA A 107 1.77 7.63 -7.72
N ALA A 108 2.45 8.02 -8.80
CA ALA A 108 2.77 9.41 -9.11
C ALA A 108 1.58 10.20 -9.69
N LEU A 109 0.49 9.54 -10.11
CA LEU A 109 -0.66 10.19 -10.72
C LEU A 109 -1.60 10.80 -9.67
N GLY A 110 -1.74 12.11 -9.65
CA GLY A 110 -2.56 12.83 -8.68
C GLY A 110 -4.02 12.37 -8.66
N PHE A 111 -4.64 12.16 -9.83
CA PHE A 111 -6.04 11.72 -9.92
C PHE A 111 -6.24 10.29 -9.37
N VAL A 112 -5.26 9.41 -9.50
CA VAL A 112 -5.29 8.06 -8.89
C VAL A 112 -5.28 8.20 -7.36
N ARG A 113 -4.36 9.02 -6.83
CA ARG A 113 -4.28 9.28 -5.40
C ARG A 113 -5.59 9.85 -4.85
N GLU A 114 -6.17 10.86 -5.50
CA GLU A 114 -7.45 11.44 -5.11
C GLU A 114 -8.58 10.41 -5.06
N ALA A 115 -8.68 9.57 -6.08
CA ALA A 115 -9.69 8.53 -6.15
C ALA A 115 -9.49 7.46 -5.05
N LEU A 116 -8.24 7.05 -4.79
CA LEU A 116 -7.94 6.08 -3.74
C LEU A 116 -8.15 6.66 -2.34
N VAL A 117 -7.78 7.91 -2.10
CA VAL A 117 -8.08 8.60 -0.82
C VAL A 117 -9.58 8.62 -0.53
N LYS A 118 -10.42 8.89 -1.53
CA LYS A 118 -11.88 8.82 -1.36
C LYS A 118 -12.35 7.42 -0.98
N GLN A 119 -11.85 6.37 -1.63
CA GLN A 119 -12.20 4.99 -1.27
C GLN A 119 -11.72 4.64 0.14
N GLN A 120 -10.51 5.05 0.53
CA GLN A 120 -9.95 4.85 1.87
C GLN A 120 -10.81 5.55 2.94
N GLN A 121 -11.20 6.79 2.71
CA GLN A 121 -12.07 7.54 3.62
C GLN A 121 -13.43 6.87 3.78
N GLU A 122 -14.00 6.35 2.70
CA GLU A 122 -15.26 5.61 2.75
C GLU A 122 -15.13 4.33 3.60
N MET A 123 -14.04 3.58 3.43
CA MET A 123 -13.75 2.40 4.26
C MET A 123 -13.63 2.74 5.75
N GLY A 124 -13.15 3.94 6.07
CA GLY A 124 -12.97 4.41 7.45
C GLY A 124 -14.24 4.84 8.16
N LYS A 125 -15.34 5.08 7.47
CA LYS A 125 -16.60 5.59 8.07
C LYS A 125 -17.16 4.67 9.16
N ALA A 126 -17.08 3.36 8.96
CA ALA A 126 -17.57 2.38 9.93
C ALA A 126 -16.64 2.22 11.15
N LYS A 127 -15.44 2.80 11.13
CA LYS A 127 -14.37 2.60 12.11
C LYS A 127 -14.00 1.12 12.30
N GLY A 128 -13.18 0.79 13.29
CA GLY A 128 -12.71 -0.58 13.49
C GLY A 128 -11.74 -1.03 12.42
N ILE A 129 -10.90 -0.11 11.95
CA ILE A 129 -9.87 -0.37 10.94
C ILE A 129 -8.48 0.04 11.45
N VAL A 130 -7.49 -0.65 10.94
CA VAL A 130 -6.07 -0.28 11.01
C VAL A 130 -5.59 -0.12 9.57
N MET A 131 -5.22 1.09 9.18
CA MET A 131 -4.69 1.35 7.84
C MET A 131 -3.23 1.77 7.92
N ASP A 132 -2.38 1.16 7.10
CA ASP A 132 -0.99 1.59 6.98
C ASP A 132 -0.68 2.23 5.62
N GLY A 133 0.22 3.20 5.66
CA GLY A 133 0.65 3.93 4.47
C GLY A 133 1.76 4.93 4.73
N ARG A 134 1.69 6.08 4.08
CA ARG A 134 2.69 7.15 4.22
C ARG A 134 2.11 8.46 4.71
N ASP A 135 0.84 8.69 4.49
CA ASP A 135 0.12 9.92 4.79
C ASP A 135 -1.31 9.64 5.29
N ILE A 136 -1.49 8.47 5.91
CA ILE A 136 -2.81 8.03 6.39
C ILE A 136 -3.31 8.97 7.49
N GLY A 137 -2.48 9.28 8.48
CA GLY A 137 -2.86 10.12 9.61
C GLY A 137 -2.85 11.63 9.31
N THR A 138 -2.35 12.05 8.14
CA THR A 138 -2.28 13.46 7.75
C THR A 138 -3.27 13.83 6.65
N VAL A 139 -3.48 12.95 5.66
CA VAL A 139 -4.31 13.21 4.48
C VAL A 139 -5.58 12.36 4.48
N VAL A 140 -5.46 11.06 4.72
CA VAL A 140 -6.61 10.15 4.62
C VAL A 140 -7.52 10.28 5.83
N PHE A 141 -6.97 10.16 7.03
CA PHE A 141 -7.69 10.25 8.29
C PHE A 141 -7.07 11.28 9.24
N PRO A 142 -7.19 12.58 8.93
CA PRO A 142 -6.65 13.63 9.80
C PRO A 142 -7.26 13.61 11.20
N ASP A 143 -8.46 13.04 11.36
CA ASP A 143 -9.18 12.90 12.63
C ASP A 143 -9.13 11.47 13.20
N ALA A 144 -8.18 10.63 12.75
CA ALA A 144 -7.99 9.30 13.34
C ALA A 144 -7.70 9.41 14.85
N GLU A 145 -8.37 8.58 15.64
CA GLU A 145 -8.23 8.60 17.10
C GLU A 145 -6.84 8.13 17.56
N LEU A 146 -6.19 7.28 16.79
CA LEU A 146 -4.81 6.87 17.04
C LEU A 146 -4.00 7.01 15.75
N LYS A 147 -2.91 7.76 15.84
CA LYS A 147 -1.94 7.95 14.76
C LYS A 147 -0.58 7.49 15.25
N ILE A 148 0.03 6.58 14.52
CA ILE A 148 1.34 6.01 14.85
C ILE A 148 2.28 6.28 13.66
N PHE A 149 3.46 6.83 13.94
CA PHE A 149 4.51 6.95 12.94
C PHE A 149 5.64 5.96 13.26
N VAL A 150 5.85 4.99 12.36
CA VAL A 150 6.85 3.94 12.51
C VAL A 150 8.12 4.33 11.76
N THR A 151 9.22 4.36 12.48
CA THR A 151 10.53 4.67 11.90
C THR A 151 11.55 3.56 12.19
N ALA A 152 12.53 3.44 11.35
CA ALA A 152 13.74 2.65 11.54
C ALA A 152 14.88 3.30 10.79
N SER A 153 16.12 3.11 11.26
CA SER A 153 17.30 3.65 10.57
C SER A 153 17.39 3.12 9.13
N ALA A 154 18.03 3.92 8.25
CA ALA A 154 18.22 3.52 6.85
C ALA A 154 18.93 2.15 6.74
N ALA A 155 19.90 1.88 7.61
CA ALA A 155 20.62 0.61 7.66
C ALA A 155 19.69 -0.58 7.99
N ILE A 156 18.82 -0.44 9.00
CA ILE A 156 17.83 -1.50 9.35
C ILE A 156 16.84 -1.71 8.22
N ARG A 157 16.36 -0.65 7.59
CA ARG A 157 15.43 -0.73 6.46
C ARG A 157 16.09 -1.39 5.24
N ALA A 158 17.34 -1.04 4.96
CA ALA A 158 18.12 -1.64 3.89
C ALA A 158 18.36 -3.14 4.11
N GLN A 159 18.72 -3.54 5.33
CA GLN A 159 18.90 -4.94 5.67
C GLN A 159 17.62 -5.74 5.47
N ARG A 160 16.48 -5.27 5.98
CA ARG A 160 15.18 -5.93 5.80
C ARG A 160 14.81 -6.08 4.33
N ARG A 161 15.06 -5.04 3.52
CA ARG A 161 14.77 -5.07 2.08
C ARG A 161 15.70 -6.03 1.35
N TYR A 162 16.96 -6.06 1.71
CA TYR A 162 17.95 -6.99 1.16
C TYR A 162 17.55 -8.44 1.44
N ASP A 163 17.19 -8.76 2.69
CA ASP A 163 16.78 -10.11 3.10
C ASP A 163 15.47 -10.53 2.38
N GLU A 164 14.51 -9.61 2.24
CA GLU A 164 13.27 -9.84 1.50
C GLU A 164 13.53 -10.18 0.03
N LEU A 165 14.40 -9.42 -0.66
CA LEU A 165 14.73 -9.67 -2.05
C LEU A 165 15.45 -11.01 -2.23
N ARG A 166 16.40 -11.32 -1.35
CA ARG A 166 17.11 -12.59 -1.35
C ARG A 166 16.19 -13.78 -1.10
N SER A 167 15.26 -13.67 -0.18
CA SER A 167 14.28 -14.74 0.09
C SER A 167 13.37 -15.03 -1.10
N LYS A 168 13.18 -14.04 -2.00
CA LYS A 168 12.46 -14.18 -3.27
C LYS A 168 13.34 -14.65 -4.44
N GLY A 169 14.61 -15.00 -4.19
CA GLY A 169 15.56 -15.43 -5.23
C GLY A 169 16.03 -14.31 -6.15
N GLN A 170 15.91 -13.04 -5.73
CA GLN A 170 16.32 -11.88 -6.53
C GLN A 170 17.75 -11.48 -6.18
N GLU A 171 18.55 -11.13 -7.18
CA GLU A 171 19.83 -10.49 -6.96
C GLU A 171 19.63 -9.09 -6.38
N ALA A 172 20.31 -8.80 -5.30
CA ALA A 172 20.23 -7.52 -4.61
C ALA A 172 21.61 -7.08 -4.11
N SER A 173 21.92 -5.79 -4.23
CA SER A 173 23.07 -5.16 -3.59
C SER A 173 22.58 -4.34 -2.40
N TYR A 174 23.14 -4.64 -1.23
CA TYR A 174 22.83 -3.90 -0.01
C TYR A 174 23.17 -2.41 -0.13
N GLU A 175 24.33 -2.09 -0.74
CA GLU A 175 24.81 -0.71 -0.93
C GLU A 175 23.84 0.10 -1.78
N LYS A 176 23.36 -0.45 -2.90
CA LYS A 176 22.36 0.20 -3.77
C LYS A 176 21.02 0.41 -3.06
N ILE A 177 20.60 -0.57 -2.26
CA ILE A 177 19.37 -0.48 -1.48
C ILE A 177 19.52 0.61 -0.40
N LEU A 178 20.64 0.66 0.30
CA LEU A 178 20.90 1.65 1.33
C LEU A 178 20.93 3.07 0.76
N GLU A 179 21.60 3.26 -0.37
CA GLU A 179 21.64 4.54 -1.09
C GLU A 179 20.23 5.01 -1.47
N ASN A 180 19.44 4.14 -2.12
CA ASN A 180 18.07 4.46 -2.52
C ASN A 180 17.17 4.82 -1.34
N LEU A 181 17.23 4.06 -0.24
CA LEU A 181 16.42 4.32 0.94
C LEU A 181 16.87 5.58 1.70
N SER A 182 18.11 5.97 1.60
CA SER A 182 18.64 7.21 2.17
C SER A 182 18.17 8.43 1.38
N LEU A 183 18.17 8.35 0.05
CA LEU A 183 17.68 9.41 -0.84
C LEU A 183 16.17 9.64 -0.69
N ILE A 184 15.38 8.56 -0.58
CA ILE A 184 13.93 8.64 -0.36
C ILE A 184 13.62 9.32 0.99
N HIS A 185 14.42 9.07 2.02
CA HIS A 185 14.28 9.71 3.33
C HIS A 185 14.42 11.24 3.28
N ILE A 186 15.21 11.77 2.35
CA ILE A 186 15.41 13.22 2.16
C ILE A 186 14.26 13.85 1.38
N SER A 187 13.59 13.10 0.50
CA SER A 187 12.55 13.59 -0.40
C SER A 187 11.11 13.35 0.07
N GLU A 188 10.89 12.55 1.12
CA GLU A 188 9.56 12.34 1.69
C GLU A 188 9.19 13.53 2.58
N PRO A 189 8.02 14.18 2.36
CA PRO A 189 7.58 15.27 3.22
C PRO A 189 7.33 14.76 4.65
N THR A 190 7.84 15.47 5.61
CA THR A 190 7.54 15.30 7.04
C THR A 190 6.10 15.69 7.35
#